data_39bd40e35bb961c09c3883052d17b2c2
#
_entry.id   39bd40e35bb961c09c3883052d17b2c2
#
_cell.length_a   1.000
_cell.length_b   1.000
_cell.length_c   1.000
_cell.angle_alpha   90.00
_cell.angle_beta   90.00
_cell.angle_gamma   90.00
#
_symmetry.space_group_name_H-M   'P 1'
#
loop_
_entity.id
_entity.type
_entity.pdbx_description
1 polymer ?
#
loop_
_entity_poly.entity_id
_entity_poly.type
_entity_poly.pdbx_seq_one_letter_code
_entity_poly.pdbx_strand_id
1 'polypeptide(L)'
;MVKKILAKGYIYLILLLMYLPILILMAFSFSIETQIGDGFTFGFDLWRTLFDPSEKIAQEIWTALGNTLIIAVVSAICSTILGTLGAIGAFYSKKRSQKVIELTTQIPVSNAEIVMALSLVVMFVAIGVEFNFWTLLVGHIVLSLPFVYLSVKPKLQQMDPNLYEAALDLGATPRQGLTKVIIPQTLPGIFSGFLLSITLSLDDFIVTAFTRGSGLLSGPKNIETLSTLIQAKLKKGPIPPEMRPMTVIIFFAVLAIVVLVTIYQNKTANANKVRRGRENA
;
A
#
# COMPACT_ATOMS: atom_id res chain seq x y z
N MET A 1 -40.88 -5.78 -2.66
CA MET A 1 -40.07 -6.92 -2.18
C MET A 1 -39.16 -7.46 -3.27
N VAL A 2 -39.64 -7.80 -4.43
CA VAL A 2 -38.88 -8.37 -5.58
C VAL A 2 -37.69 -7.49 -6.00
N LYS A 3 -37.86 -6.16 -6.14
CA LYS A 3 -36.76 -5.24 -6.49
C LYS A 3 -35.58 -5.26 -5.48
N LYS A 4 -35.88 -5.42 -4.19
CA LYS A 4 -34.82 -5.52 -3.15
C LYS A 4 -34.09 -6.87 -3.20
N ILE A 5 -34.79 -7.95 -3.54
CA ILE A 5 -34.18 -9.29 -3.70
C ILE A 5 -33.32 -9.33 -4.95
N LEU A 6 -33.83 -8.81 -6.08
CA LEU A 6 -33.05 -8.68 -7.31
C LEU A 6 -31.80 -7.81 -7.14
N ALA A 7 -31.94 -6.67 -6.46
CA ALA A 7 -30.78 -5.79 -6.19
C ALA A 7 -29.71 -6.49 -5.32
N LYS A 8 -30.13 -7.23 -4.28
CA LYS A 8 -29.18 -8.01 -3.46
C LYS A 8 -28.55 -9.15 -4.26
N GLY A 9 -29.35 -9.89 -5.04
CA GLY A 9 -28.86 -10.95 -5.91
C GLY A 9 -27.82 -10.46 -6.93
N TYR A 10 -28.07 -9.30 -7.54
CA TYR A 10 -27.14 -8.65 -8.45
C TYR A 10 -25.81 -8.28 -7.78
N ILE A 11 -25.87 -7.73 -6.56
CA ILE A 11 -24.64 -7.40 -5.79
C ILE A 11 -23.82 -8.67 -5.50
N TYR A 12 -24.47 -9.75 -5.04
CA TYR A 12 -23.78 -11.01 -4.78
C TYR A 12 -23.20 -11.65 -6.04
N LEU A 13 -23.91 -11.53 -7.17
CA LEU A 13 -23.42 -12.01 -8.47
C LEU A 13 -22.15 -11.26 -8.89
N ILE A 14 -22.14 -9.92 -8.78
CA ILE A 14 -20.96 -9.11 -9.09
C ILE A 14 -19.79 -9.49 -8.18
N LEU A 15 -20.03 -9.59 -6.87
CA LEU A 15 -19.00 -10.00 -5.92
C LEU A 15 -18.44 -11.39 -6.27
N LEU A 16 -19.32 -12.35 -6.57
CA LEU A 16 -18.89 -13.69 -6.98
C LEU A 16 -18.01 -13.63 -8.24
N LEU A 17 -18.42 -12.88 -9.27
CA LEU A 17 -17.66 -12.74 -10.50
C LEU A 17 -16.29 -12.07 -10.28
N MET A 18 -16.22 -11.08 -9.39
CA MET A 18 -14.95 -10.41 -9.04
C MET A 18 -13.97 -11.35 -8.30
N TYR A 19 -14.49 -12.17 -7.38
CA TYR A 19 -13.64 -13.07 -6.59
C TYR A 19 -13.41 -14.42 -7.25
N LEU A 20 -14.20 -14.79 -8.26
CA LEU A 20 -14.11 -16.08 -8.95
C LEU A 20 -12.70 -16.41 -9.46
N PRO A 21 -11.96 -15.51 -10.12
CA PRO A 21 -10.60 -15.81 -10.57
C PRO A 21 -9.65 -16.15 -9.40
N ILE A 22 -9.79 -15.45 -8.27
CA ILE A 22 -8.98 -15.68 -7.08
C ILE A 22 -9.34 -17.04 -6.46
N LEU A 23 -10.63 -17.36 -6.38
CA LEU A 23 -11.10 -18.65 -5.86
C LEU A 23 -10.63 -19.82 -6.73
N ILE A 24 -10.62 -19.64 -8.05
CA ILE A 24 -10.08 -20.65 -8.99
C ILE A 24 -8.58 -20.83 -8.72
N LEU A 25 -7.80 -19.76 -8.62
CA LEU A 25 -6.37 -19.87 -8.30
C LEU A 25 -6.13 -20.55 -6.96
N MET A 26 -6.95 -20.25 -5.94
CA MET A 26 -6.90 -20.92 -4.64
C MET A 26 -7.16 -22.42 -4.76
N ALA A 27 -8.20 -22.83 -5.48
CA ALA A 27 -8.50 -24.23 -5.70
C ALA A 27 -7.33 -24.93 -6.41
N PHE A 28 -6.81 -24.34 -7.50
CA PHE A 28 -5.69 -24.87 -8.25
C PHE A 28 -4.33 -24.79 -7.53
N SER A 29 -4.23 -24.11 -6.40
CA SER A 29 -3.03 -24.18 -5.53
C SER A 29 -2.87 -25.55 -4.86
N PHE A 30 -3.96 -26.29 -4.76
CA PHE A 30 -4.00 -27.68 -4.24
C PHE A 30 -4.09 -28.72 -5.37
N SER A 31 -3.76 -28.34 -6.61
CA SER A 31 -3.71 -29.26 -7.75
C SER A 31 -2.26 -29.63 -8.05
N ILE A 32 -2.02 -30.90 -8.39
CA ILE A 32 -0.72 -31.38 -8.87
C ILE A 32 -0.46 -30.93 -10.31
N GLU A 33 -1.53 -30.60 -11.05
CA GLU A 33 -1.45 -30.22 -12.46
C GLU A 33 -0.68 -28.92 -12.68
N THR A 34 0.24 -28.92 -13.61
CA THR A 34 1.09 -27.75 -13.93
C THR A 34 0.32 -26.67 -14.69
N GLN A 35 -0.67 -27.04 -15.50
CA GLN A 35 -1.50 -26.09 -16.25
C GLN A 35 -2.94 -26.12 -15.77
N ILE A 36 -3.58 -24.93 -15.77
CA ILE A 36 -5.01 -24.80 -15.49
C ILE A 36 -5.74 -25.23 -16.76
N GLY A 37 -6.48 -26.34 -16.68
CA GLY A 37 -7.20 -26.92 -17.83
C GLY A 37 -6.88 -28.38 -18.12
N ASP A 38 -5.76 -28.91 -17.61
CA ASP A 38 -5.37 -30.32 -17.77
C ASP A 38 -6.12 -31.27 -16.82
N GLY A 39 -7.04 -30.72 -16.03
CA GLY A 39 -7.79 -31.43 -15.02
C GLY A 39 -7.58 -30.86 -13.61
N PHE A 40 -8.03 -31.58 -12.60
CA PHE A 40 -7.82 -31.25 -11.20
C PHE A 40 -7.54 -32.53 -10.41
N THR A 41 -6.30 -32.71 -10.03
CA THR A 41 -5.87 -33.78 -9.14
C THR A 41 -5.40 -33.18 -7.84
N PHE A 42 -6.09 -33.49 -6.74
CA PHE A 42 -5.78 -32.91 -5.42
C PHE A 42 -4.42 -33.37 -4.90
N GLY A 43 -3.58 -32.42 -4.46
CA GLY A 43 -2.28 -32.69 -3.87
C GLY A 43 -1.65 -31.45 -3.23
N PHE A 44 -0.57 -31.66 -2.48
CA PHE A 44 0.18 -30.61 -1.77
C PHE A 44 1.58 -30.38 -2.36
N ASP A 45 1.86 -30.90 -3.57
CA ASP A 45 3.20 -30.85 -4.13
C ASP A 45 3.68 -29.41 -4.40
N LEU A 46 2.80 -28.54 -4.91
CA LEU A 46 3.13 -27.14 -5.10
C LEU A 46 3.45 -26.40 -3.79
N TRP A 47 2.77 -26.77 -2.71
CA TRP A 47 3.05 -26.22 -1.38
C TRP A 47 4.40 -26.72 -0.85
N ARG A 48 4.73 -28.00 -1.05
CA ARG A 48 6.03 -28.56 -0.66
C ARG A 48 7.15 -27.90 -1.42
N THR A 49 7.02 -27.75 -2.74
CA THR A 49 8.01 -27.08 -3.58
C THR A 49 8.20 -25.62 -3.16
N LEU A 50 7.13 -24.89 -2.83
CA LEU A 50 7.24 -23.50 -2.38
C LEU A 50 8.03 -23.35 -1.06
N PHE A 51 7.95 -24.33 -0.17
CA PHE A 51 8.65 -24.32 1.11
C PHE A 51 9.97 -25.11 1.10
N ASP A 52 10.36 -25.67 -0.05
CA ASP A 52 11.66 -26.36 -0.19
C ASP A 52 12.77 -25.35 -0.50
N PRO A 53 13.73 -25.13 0.42
CA PRO A 53 14.82 -24.20 0.20
C PRO A 53 15.81 -24.61 -0.91
N SER A 54 15.76 -25.87 -1.35
CA SER A 54 16.63 -26.37 -2.43
C SER A 54 16.13 -25.95 -3.83
N GLU A 55 14.85 -25.63 -3.93
CA GLU A 55 14.21 -25.25 -5.19
C GLU A 55 14.49 -23.78 -5.53
N LYS A 56 15.06 -23.55 -6.72
CA LYS A 56 15.41 -22.19 -7.20
C LYS A 56 14.19 -21.28 -7.29
N ILE A 57 13.05 -21.82 -7.72
CA ILE A 57 11.82 -21.06 -7.85
C ILE A 57 11.31 -20.59 -6.48
N ALA A 58 11.38 -21.43 -5.47
CA ALA A 58 11.03 -21.06 -4.10
C ALA A 58 11.94 -19.94 -3.58
N GLN A 59 13.25 -20.05 -3.77
CA GLN A 59 14.20 -18.99 -3.38
C GLN A 59 13.89 -17.65 -4.08
N GLU A 60 13.60 -17.67 -5.40
CA GLU A 60 13.24 -16.48 -6.15
C GLU A 60 11.96 -15.83 -5.60
N ILE A 61 10.92 -16.63 -5.31
CA ILE A 61 9.63 -16.16 -4.78
C ILE A 61 9.81 -15.55 -3.38
N TRP A 62 10.50 -16.24 -2.47
CA TRP A 62 10.71 -15.74 -1.11
C TRP A 62 11.60 -14.49 -1.07
N THR A 63 12.63 -14.43 -1.93
CA THR A 63 13.47 -13.23 -2.08
C THR A 63 12.66 -12.05 -2.61
N ALA A 64 11.83 -12.27 -3.64
CA ALA A 64 10.97 -11.25 -4.20
C ALA A 64 9.92 -10.77 -3.19
N LEU A 65 9.32 -11.67 -2.41
CA LEU A 65 8.39 -11.31 -1.32
C LEU A 65 9.10 -10.46 -0.26
N GLY A 66 10.28 -10.88 0.18
CA GLY A 66 11.07 -10.13 1.15
C GLY A 66 11.40 -8.71 0.66
N ASN A 67 11.88 -8.57 -0.57
CA ASN A 67 12.12 -7.28 -1.20
C ASN A 67 10.85 -6.43 -1.24
N THR A 68 9.72 -7.01 -1.68
CA THR A 68 8.42 -6.30 -1.75
C THR A 68 8.01 -5.75 -0.39
N LEU A 69 8.09 -6.58 0.66
CA LEU A 69 7.71 -6.16 2.02
C LEU A 69 8.63 -5.08 2.58
N ILE A 70 9.95 -5.21 2.38
CA ILE A 70 10.92 -4.21 2.85
C ILE A 70 10.68 -2.88 2.16
N ILE A 71 10.54 -2.88 0.83
CA ILE A 71 10.29 -1.66 0.05
C ILE A 71 8.96 -1.03 0.49
N ALA A 72 7.90 -1.81 0.59
CA ALA A 72 6.57 -1.31 0.96
C ALA A 72 6.56 -0.67 2.35
N VAL A 73 7.17 -1.33 3.35
CA VAL A 73 7.19 -0.80 4.71
C VAL A 73 8.08 0.44 4.82
N VAL A 74 9.28 0.40 4.26
CA VAL A 74 10.22 1.52 4.35
C VAL A 74 9.70 2.74 3.58
N SER A 75 9.19 2.55 2.36
CA SER A 75 8.61 3.65 1.57
C SER A 75 7.35 4.23 2.26
N ALA A 76 6.49 3.37 2.85
CA ALA A 76 5.31 3.81 3.56
C ALA A 76 5.65 4.62 4.82
N ILE A 77 6.67 4.23 5.58
CA ILE A 77 7.13 5.01 6.74
C ILE A 77 7.64 6.39 6.27
N CYS A 78 8.51 6.42 5.28
CA CYS A 78 9.08 7.66 4.76
C CYS A 78 8.01 8.58 4.17
N SER A 79 7.13 8.06 3.32
CA SER A 79 6.05 8.84 2.71
C SER A 79 5.02 9.31 3.73
N THR A 80 4.75 8.51 4.79
CA THR A 80 3.85 8.92 5.86
C THR A 80 4.41 10.09 6.66
N ILE A 81 5.69 10.04 7.01
CA ILE A 81 6.36 11.15 7.70
C ILE A 81 6.34 12.41 6.83
N LEU A 82 6.82 12.30 5.58
CA LEU A 82 6.91 13.45 4.66
C LEU A 82 5.53 14.00 4.27
N GLY A 83 4.58 13.12 3.96
CA GLY A 83 3.21 13.50 3.59
C GLY A 83 2.44 14.15 4.74
N THR A 84 2.62 13.63 5.97
CA THR A 84 2.03 14.24 7.18
C THR A 84 2.62 15.62 7.46
N LEU A 85 3.94 15.75 7.43
CA LEU A 85 4.61 17.04 7.63
C LEU A 85 4.21 18.04 6.53
N GLY A 86 4.12 17.56 5.27
CA GLY A 86 3.63 18.37 4.14
C GLY A 86 2.19 18.82 4.32
N ALA A 87 1.29 17.95 4.79
CA ALA A 87 -0.11 18.29 5.04
C ALA A 87 -0.27 19.31 6.18
N ILE A 88 0.46 19.13 7.30
CA ILE A 88 0.46 20.06 8.42
C ILE A 88 1.05 21.40 8.00
N GLY A 89 2.19 21.40 7.31
CA GLY A 89 2.82 22.61 6.79
C GLY A 89 1.93 23.38 5.82
N ALA A 90 1.23 22.68 4.93
CA ALA A 90 0.25 23.29 4.05
C ALA A 90 -0.94 23.89 4.82
N PHE A 91 -1.46 23.20 5.81
CA PHE A 91 -2.61 23.64 6.60
C PHE A 91 -2.36 24.98 7.33
N TYR A 92 -1.15 25.16 7.88
CA TYR A 92 -0.77 26.38 8.58
C TYR A 92 -0.12 27.46 7.67
N SER A 93 0.00 27.17 6.37
CA SER A 93 0.59 28.15 5.43
C SER A 93 -0.46 29.13 4.89
N LYS A 94 0.04 30.22 4.27
CA LYS A 94 -0.82 31.24 3.64
C LYS A 94 -1.66 30.59 2.53
N LYS A 95 -2.90 31.03 2.33
CA LYS A 95 -3.86 30.50 1.33
C LYS A 95 -3.26 30.31 -0.06
N ARG A 96 -2.36 31.22 -0.50
CA ARG A 96 -1.69 31.11 -1.81
C ARG A 96 -0.73 29.92 -1.86
N SER A 97 0.10 29.73 -0.83
CA SER A 97 1.03 28.59 -0.71
C SER A 97 0.26 27.28 -0.58
N GLN A 98 -0.80 27.26 0.22
CA GLN A 98 -1.67 26.10 0.37
C GLN A 98 -2.23 25.65 -0.98
N LYS A 99 -2.75 26.60 -1.79
CA LYS A 99 -3.28 26.29 -3.12
C LYS A 99 -2.21 25.72 -4.07
N VAL A 100 -0.99 26.25 -4.02
CA VAL A 100 0.13 25.75 -4.82
C VAL A 100 0.49 24.32 -4.41
N ILE A 101 0.64 24.05 -3.11
CA ILE A 101 0.95 22.71 -2.60
C ILE A 101 -0.15 21.72 -3.00
N GLU A 102 -1.42 22.10 -2.89
CA GLU A 102 -2.55 21.26 -3.30
C GLU A 102 -2.50 20.90 -4.78
N LEU A 103 -2.30 21.90 -5.64
CA LEU A 103 -2.18 21.65 -7.08
C LEU A 103 -0.99 20.75 -7.41
N THR A 104 0.18 21.01 -6.82
CA THR A 104 1.38 20.19 -7.02
C THR A 104 1.18 18.76 -6.54
N THR A 105 0.47 18.56 -5.44
CA THR A 105 0.17 17.22 -4.91
C THR A 105 -0.84 16.45 -5.79
N GLN A 106 -1.74 17.15 -6.48
CA GLN A 106 -2.72 16.52 -7.36
C GLN A 106 -2.13 16.10 -8.73
N ILE A 107 -1.05 16.72 -9.18
CA ILE A 107 -0.41 16.38 -10.47
C ILE A 107 0.01 14.89 -10.52
N PRO A 108 0.75 14.34 -9.55
CA PRO A 108 1.10 12.91 -9.56
C PRO A 108 -0.10 11.98 -9.52
N VAL A 109 -1.15 12.34 -8.79
CA VAL A 109 -2.37 11.52 -8.66
C VAL A 109 -3.17 11.46 -9.97
N SER A 110 -3.11 12.53 -10.78
CA SER A 110 -3.83 12.62 -12.04
C SER A 110 -3.04 12.06 -13.22
N ASN A 111 -1.72 11.91 -13.08
CA ASN A 111 -0.86 11.40 -14.14
C ASN A 111 -0.86 9.87 -14.18
N ALA A 112 -0.65 9.33 -15.38
CA ALA A 112 -0.39 7.91 -15.52
C ALA A 112 0.95 7.54 -14.82
N GLU A 113 0.94 6.44 -14.10
CA GLU A 113 2.07 5.93 -13.31
C GLU A 113 3.36 5.77 -14.14
N ILE A 114 3.21 5.34 -15.40
CA ILE A 114 4.33 5.21 -16.33
C ILE A 114 5.00 6.55 -16.64
N VAL A 115 4.24 7.65 -16.72
CA VAL A 115 4.80 8.99 -16.97
C VAL A 115 5.64 9.43 -15.78
N MET A 116 5.18 9.15 -14.56
CA MET A 116 5.95 9.42 -13.34
C MET A 116 7.23 8.58 -13.28
N ALA A 117 7.14 7.28 -13.56
CA ALA A 117 8.29 6.40 -13.57
C ALA A 117 9.35 6.84 -14.59
N LEU A 118 8.95 7.17 -15.83
CA LEU A 118 9.86 7.68 -16.86
C LEU A 118 10.47 9.02 -16.47
N SER A 119 9.70 9.93 -15.86
CA SER A 119 10.23 11.22 -15.38
C SER A 119 11.31 11.03 -14.32
N LEU A 120 11.12 10.07 -13.39
CA LEU A 120 12.12 9.72 -12.39
C LEU A 120 13.38 9.13 -13.03
N VAL A 121 13.24 8.24 -14.01
CA VAL A 121 14.37 7.68 -14.77
C VAL A 121 15.18 8.79 -15.43
N VAL A 122 14.51 9.68 -16.18
CA VAL A 122 15.17 10.81 -16.85
C VAL A 122 15.89 11.70 -15.83
N MET A 123 15.26 11.98 -14.70
CA MET A 123 15.87 12.76 -13.62
C MET A 123 17.12 12.06 -13.06
N PHE A 124 17.06 10.76 -12.71
CA PHE A 124 18.20 10.04 -12.15
C PHE A 124 19.36 9.96 -13.15
N VAL A 125 19.09 9.71 -14.42
CA VAL A 125 20.10 9.70 -15.47
C VAL A 125 20.72 11.08 -15.66
N ALA A 126 19.91 12.16 -15.67
CA ALA A 126 20.39 13.52 -15.84
C ALA A 126 21.32 13.99 -14.73
N ILE A 127 21.12 13.53 -13.50
CA ILE A 127 21.98 13.84 -12.34
C ILE A 127 23.09 12.81 -12.11
N GLY A 128 23.20 11.78 -12.98
CA GLY A 128 24.26 10.77 -12.93
C GLY A 128 24.14 9.79 -11.75
N VAL A 129 22.92 9.55 -11.25
CA VAL A 129 22.67 8.59 -10.16
C VAL A 129 22.50 7.19 -10.73
N GLU A 130 23.29 6.25 -10.26
CA GLU A 130 23.16 4.83 -10.60
C GLU A 130 21.90 4.23 -9.95
N PHE A 131 21.24 3.34 -10.70
CA PHE A 131 20.06 2.64 -10.22
C PHE A 131 20.42 1.61 -9.15
N ASN A 132 19.80 1.77 -7.97
CA ASN A 132 20.00 0.93 -6.80
C ASN A 132 18.75 0.91 -5.91
N PHE A 133 18.90 0.42 -4.68
CA PHE A 133 17.80 0.43 -3.72
C PHE A 133 17.24 1.84 -3.42
N TRP A 134 18.11 2.86 -3.38
CA TRP A 134 17.66 4.22 -3.04
C TRP A 134 16.85 4.87 -4.15
N THR A 135 17.19 4.63 -5.43
CA THR A 135 16.40 5.11 -6.56
C THR A 135 15.02 4.47 -6.59
N LEU A 136 14.96 3.17 -6.29
CA LEU A 136 13.72 2.43 -6.14
C LEU A 136 12.88 2.97 -4.98
N LEU A 137 13.49 3.17 -3.82
CA LEU A 137 12.82 3.70 -2.62
C LEU A 137 12.24 5.10 -2.87
N VAL A 138 13.03 6.00 -3.49
CA VAL A 138 12.55 7.34 -3.87
C VAL A 138 11.37 7.25 -4.81
N GLY A 139 11.39 6.34 -5.79
CA GLY A 139 10.27 6.11 -6.68
C GLY A 139 8.97 5.79 -5.94
N HIS A 140 9.04 4.84 -5.01
CA HIS A 140 7.88 4.44 -4.20
C HIS A 140 7.42 5.55 -3.23
N ILE A 141 8.35 6.34 -2.68
CA ILE A 141 8.00 7.49 -1.83
C ILE A 141 7.25 8.54 -2.67
N VAL A 142 7.76 8.89 -3.85
CA VAL A 142 7.13 9.88 -4.74
C VAL A 142 5.74 9.44 -5.18
N LEU A 143 5.55 8.14 -5.47
CA LEU A 143 4.25 7.56 -5.78
C LEU A 143 3.26 7.70 -4.62
N SER A 144 3.69 7.37 -3.40
CA SER A 144 2.81 7.22 -2.23
C SER A 144 2.54 8.54 -1.49
N LEU A 145 3.47 9.50 -1.53
CA LEU A 145 3.42 10.75 -0.76
C LEU A 145 2.13 11.56 -0.98
N PRO A 146 1.64 11.75 -2.22
CA PRO A 146 0.40 12.48 -2.47
C PRO A 146 -0.82 11.85 -1.79
N PHE A 147 -0.88 10.53 -1.75
CA PHE A 147 -2.00 9.80 -1.15
C PHE A 147 -1.99 9.91 0.37
N VAL A 148 -0.82 9.93 1.00
CA VAL A 148 -0.70 10.22 2.43
C VAL A 148 -1.17 11.65 2.73
N TYR A 149 -0.70 12.64 1.95
CA TYR A 149 -1.15 14.03 2.09
C TYR A 149 -2.67 14.15 2.01
N LEU A 150 -3.29 13.53 0.99
CA LEU A 150 -4.74 13.54 0.78
C LEU A 150 -5.51 12.80 1.88
N SER A 151 -4.90 11.84 2.57
CA SER A 151 -5.51 11.13 3.70
C SER A 151 -5.46 11.93 5.00
N VAL A 152 -4.39 12.70 5.22
CA VAL A 152 -4.18 13.51 6.43
C VAL A 152 -4.94 14.84 6.36
N LYS A 153 -4.95 15.50 5.21
CA LYS A 153 -5.56 16.82 5.00
C LYS A 153 -7.02 16.93 5.49
N PRO A 154 -7.95 16.00 5.19
CA PRO A 154 -9.33 16.09 5.66
C PRO A 154 -9.44 16.03 7.19
N LYS A 155 -8.51 15.35 7.87
CA LYS A 155 -8.50 15.30 9.34
C LYS A 155 -8.06 16.62 9.96
N LEU A 156 -7.08 17.29 9.34
CA LEU A 156 -6.68 18.64 9.73
C LEU A 156 -7.85 19.63 9.52
N GLN A 157 -8.59 19.52 8.43
CA GLN A 157 -9.73 20.40 8.15
C GLN A 157 -10.94 20.17 9.06
N GLN A 158 -11.07 18.97 9.64
CA GLN A 158 -12.13 18.63 10.60
C GLN A 158 -11.78 19.06 12.05
N MET A 159 -10.54 19.43 12.31
CA MET A 159 -10.07 19.87 13.61
C MET A 159 -10.45 21.33 13.85
N ASP A 160 -10.76 21.67 15.11
CA ASP A 160 -10.94 23.08 15.48
C ASP A 160 -9.60 23.84 15.31
N PRO A 161 -9.55 24.88 14.47
CA PRO A 161 -8.32 25.61 14.20
C PRO A 161 -7.74 26.31 15.45
N ASN A 162 -8.58 26.59 16.45
CA ASN A 162 -8.16 27.31 17.67
C ASN A 162 -7.44 26.39 18.68
N LEU A 163 -7.50 25.07 18.52
CA LEU A 163 -6.89 24.12 19.47
C LEU A 163 -5.38 24.28 19.60
N TYR A 164 -4.71 24.61 18.52
CA TYR A 164 -3.27 24.84 18.54
C TYR A 164 -2.93 26.13 19.29
N GLU A 165 -3.64 27.22 19.00
CA GLU A 165 -3.46 28.52 19.66
C GLU A 165 -3.79 28.42 21.16
N ALA A 166 -4.90 27.79 21.53
CA ALA A 166 -5.27 27.54 22.91
C ALA A 166 -4.21 26.74 23.69
N ALA A 167 -3.56 25.76 23.03
CA ALA A 167 -2.46 25.04 23.66
C ALA A 167 -1.24 25.93 23.92
N LEU A 168 -0.92 26.85 22.99
CA LEU A 168 0.17 27.82 23.17
C LEU A 168 -0.16 28.84 24.30
N ASP A 169 -1.39 29.32 24.37
CA ASP A 169 -1.87 30.23 25.43
C ASP A 169 -1.78 29.60 26.82
N LEU A 170 -1.96 28.28 26.90
CA LEU A 170 -1.76 27.49 28.12
C LEU A 170 -0.27 27.19 28.43
N GLY A 171 0.67 27.80 27.69
CA GLY A 171 2.11 27.68 27.92
C GLY A 171 2.77 26.48 27.24
N ALA A 172 2.09 25.78 26.32
CA ALA A 172 2.74 24.74 25.56
C ALA A 172 3.73 25.34 24.54
N THR A 173 4.89 24.70 24.37
CA THR A 173 5.80 25.05 23.31
C THR A 173 5.21 24.65 21.93
N PRO A 174 5.60 25.27 20.80
CA PRO A 174 5.13 24.90 19.48
C PRO A 174 5.29 23.41 19.16
N ARG A 175 6.38 22.80 19.63
CA ARG A 175 6.64 21.37 19.49
C ARG A 175 5.64 20.53 20.29
N GLN A 176 5.27 20.97 21.49
CA GLN A 176 4.26 20.30 22.32
C GLN A 176 2.86 20.43 21.71
N GLY A 177 2.50 21.61 21.19
CA GLY A 177 1.24 21.82 20.46
C GLY A 177 1.12 20.87 19.25
N LEU A 178 2.20 20.74 18.47
CA LEU A 178 2.24 19.81 17.33
C LEU A 178 2.10 18.35 17.77
N THR A 179 2.94 17.89 18.71
CA THR A 179 3.03 16.46 19.07
C THR A 179 1.91 15.99 19.99
N LYS A 180 1.38 16.85 20.88
CA LYS A 180 0.36 16.48 21.86
C LYS A 180 -1.06 16.84 21.44
N VAL A 181 -1.23 17.79 20.51
CA VAL A 181 -2.56 18.25 20.05
C VAL A 181 -2.82 17.86 18.59
N ILE A 182 -1.99 18.32 17.64
CA ILE A 182 -2.24 18.15 16.22
C ILE A 182 -2.10 16.69 15.79
N ILE A 183 -0.94 16.07 16.06
CA ILE A 183 -0.65 14.69 15.62
C ILE A 183 -1.67 13.69 16.18
N PRO A 184 -2.03 13.68 17.47
CA PRO A 184 -3.02 12.73 17.99
C PRO A 184 -4.41 12.86 17.35
N GLN A 185 -4.84 14.08 17.02
CA GLN A 185 -6.13 14.28 16.36
C GLN A 185 -6.14 13.87 14.90
N THR A 186 -5.01 13.99 14.23
CA THR A 186 -4.84 13.59 12.83
C THR A 186 -4.43 12.12 12.66
N LEU A 187 -4.15 11.41 13.76
CA LEU A 187 -3.68 10.02 13.77
C LEU A 187 -4.53 9.07 12.91
N PRO A 188 -5.88 9.12 12.89
CA PRO A 188 -6.67 8.27 12.01
C PRO A 188 -6.39 8.51 10.51
N GLY A 189 -6.11 9.76 10.14
CA GLY A 189 -5.71 10.12 8.76
C GLY A 189 -4.31 9.66 8.43
N ILE A 190 -3.37 9.82 9.37
CA ILE A 190 -1.98 9.36 9.23
C ILE A 190 -1.96 7.84 9.04
N PHE A 191 -2.69 7.09 9.87
CA PHE A 191 -2.77 5.64 9.78
C PHE A 191 -3.42 5.16 8.48
N SER A 192 -4.49 5.83 8.02
CA SER A 192 -5.11 5.54 6.72
C SER A 192 -4.15 5.81 5.57
N GLY A 193 -3.39 6.91 5.61
CA GLY A 193 -2.37 7.24 4.63
C GLY A 193 -1.23 6.22 4.61
N PHE A 194 -0.78 5.76 5.78
CA PHE A 194 0.22 4.71 5.90
C PHE A 194 -0.22 3.39 5.26
N LEU A 195 -1.44 2.93 5.57
CA LEU A 195 -1.98 1.69 4.99
C LEU A 195 -2.15 1.80 3.47
N LEU A 196 -2.62 2.96 3.00
CA LEU A 196 -2.77 3.20 1.58
C LEU A 196 -1.41 3.20 0.87
N SER A 197 -0.38 3.80 1.48
CA SER A 197 0.99 3.80 0.97
C SER A 197 1.58 2.39 0.87
N ILE A 198 1.35 1.53 1.90
CA ILE A 198 1.75 0.11 1.85
C ILE A 198 1.06 -0.56 0.66
N THR A 199 -0.25 -0.41 0.52
CA THR A 199 -1.02 -1.07 -0.54
C THR A 199 -0.52 -0.67 -1.92
N LEU A 200 -0.30 0.64 -2.15
CA LEU A 200 0.23 1.15 -3.42
C LEU A 200 1.63 0.61 -3.73
N SER A 201 2.46 0.46 -2.73
CA SER A 201 3.82 -0.05 -2.91
C SER A 201 3.88 -1.56 -3.11
N LEU A 202 2.91 -2.32 -2.57
CA LEU A 202 2.87 -3.78 -2.70
C LEU A 202 2.52 -4.24 -4.13
N ASP A 203 1.60 -3.57 -4.79
CA ASP A 203 1.12 -3.94 -6.13
C ASP A 203 1.86 -3.20 -7.25
N ASP A 204 2.71 -2.22 -6.92
CA ASP A 204 3.46 -1.47 -7.93
C ASP A 204 4.37 -2.39 -8.75
N PHE A 205 4.21 -2.25 -10.06
CA PHE A 205 5.06 -2.88 -11.05
C PHE A 205 5.87 -1.85 -11.83
N ILE A 206 5.24 -0.74 -12.20
CA ILE A 206 5.77 0.20 -13.17
C ILE A 206 6.96 0.96 -12.60
N VAL A 207 6.78 1.61 -11.45
CA VAL A 207 7.86 2.38 -10.80
C VAL A 207 9.01 1.44 -10.46
N THR A 208 8.72 0.27 -9.88
CA THR A 208 9.75 -0.75 -9.60
C THR A 208 10.51 -1.15 -10.85
N ALA A 209 9.84 -1.47 -11.96
CA ALA A 209 10.48 -1.95 -13.18
C ALA A 209 11.44 -0.91 -13.78
N PHE A 210 11.13 0.38 -13.64
CA PHE A 210 11.90 1.47 -14.22
C PHE A 210 12.98 2.03 -13.29
N THR A 211 12.81 1.96 -11.97
CA THR A 211 13.73 2.60 -11.01
C THR A 211 14.62 1.64 -10.23
N ARG A 212 14.41 0.32 -10.38
CA ARG A 212 15.17 -0.71 -9.67
C ARG A 212 16.62 -0.83 -10.17
N GLY A 213 17.52 -1.11 -9.26
CA GLY A 213 18.90 -1.49 -9.52
C GLY A 213 19.30 -2.68 -8.67
N SER A 214 20.58 -2.88 -8.43
CA SER A 214 21.11 -3.94 -7.56
C SER A 214 20.93 -3.62 -6.07
N GLY A 215 20.96 -4.64 -5.23
CA GLY A 215 20.96 -4.50 -3.77
C GLY A 215 19.89 -5.31 -3.05
N LEU A 216 19.65 -4.98 -1.78
CA LEU A 216 18.74 -5.70 -0.88
C LEU A 216 19.03 -7.21 -0.84
N LEU A 217 17.99 -8.03 -0.78
CA LEU A 217 18.09 -9.48 -0.74
C LEU A 217 18.54 -10.08 -2.09
N SER A 218 18.55 -9.28 -3.17
CA SER A 218 18.99 -9.69 -4.51
C SER A 218 20.52 -9.62 -4.70
N GLY A 219 21.25 -9.00 -3.76
CA GLY A 219 22.71 -8.83 -3.86
C GLY A 219 23.14 -8.07 -5.12
N PRO A 220 24.06 -8.61 -5.96
CA PRO A 220 24.50 -7.94 -7.17
C PRO A 220 23.49 -7.94 -8.32
N LYS A 221 22.42 -8.74 -8.22
CA LYS A 221 21.33 -8.77 -9.21
C LYS A 221 20.38 -7.61 -8.99
N ASN A 222 19.61 -7.28 -10.03
CA ASN A 222 18.54 -6.31 -9.90
C ASN A 222 17.50 -6.75 -8.86
N ILE A 223 17.05 -5.81 -8.05
CA ILE A 223 16.00 -6.03 -7.06
C ILE A 223 14.75 -6.47 -7.78
N GLU A 224 14.22 -7.64 -7.45
CA GLU A 224 12.94 -8.13 -7.94
C GLU A 224 11.91 -8.09 -6.81
N THR A 225 10.76 -7.50 -7.10
CA THR A 225 9.53 -7.59 -6.29
C THR A 225 8.65 -8.70 -6.86
N LEU A 226 7.61 -9.08 -6.13
CA LEU A 226 6.67 -10.10 -6.62
C LEU A 226 6.02 -9.71 -7.95
N SER A 227 5.62 -8.44 -8.11
CA SER A 227 5.03 -7.92 -9.33
C SER A 227 5.99 -8.02 -10.53
N THR A 228 7.25 -7.63 -10.34
CA THR A 228 8.26 -7.73 -11.42
C THR A 228 8.69 -9.16 -11.70
N LEU A 229 8.74 -10.04 -10.70
CA LEU A 229 9.02 -11.46 -10.87
C LEU A 229 7.92 -12.16 -11.70
N ILE A 230 6.65 -11.92 -11.34
CA ILE A 230 5.51 -12.47 -12.09
C ILE A 230 5.56 -12.00 -13.54
N GLN A 231 5.80 -10.73 -13.80
CA GLN A 231 5.92 -10.18 -15.14
C GLN A 231 7.09 -10.78 -15.93
N ALA A 232 8.24 -10.99 -15.28
CA ALA A 232 9.41 -11.61 -15.89
C ALA A 232 9.13 -13.08 -16.28
N LYS A 233 8.38 -13.80 -15.45
CA LYS A 233 7.97 -15.19 -15.76
C LYS A 233 6.94 -15.24 -16.87
N LEU A 234 5.93 -14.37 -16.86
CA LEU A 234 4.91 -14.26 -17.92
C LEU A 234 5.51 -14.02 -19.32
N LYS A 235 6.58 -13.22 -19.40
CA LYS A 235 7.27 -12.97 -20.67
C LYS A 235 8.03 -14.19 -21.21
N LYS A 236 8.38 -15.14 -20.36
CA LYS A 236 9.15 -16.34 -20.71
C LYS A 236 8.26 -17.57 -20.99
N GLY A 237 7.00 -17.54 -20.58
CA GLY A 237 6.07 -18.67 -20.70
C GLY A 237 4.92 -18.59 -19.70
N PRO A 238 4.21 -19.70 -19.45
CA PRO A 238 3.17 -19.75 -18.46
C PRO A 238 3.73 -19.48 -17.06
N ILE A 239 2.90 -18.91 -16.20
CA ILE A 239 3.28 -18.64 -14.78
C ILE A 239 3.62 -19.96 -14.11
N PRO A 240 4.76 -20.05 -13.41
CA PRO A 240 5.11 -21.23 -12.63
C PRO A 240 4.00 -21.61 -11.66
N PRO A 241 3.59 -22.88 -11.60
CA PRO A 241 2.47 -23.32 -10.76
C PRO A 241 2.71 -23.09 -9.27
N GLU A 242 3.97 -23.03 -8.82
CA GLU A 242 4.38 -22.73 -7.44
C GLU A 242 4.00 -21.30 -6.98
N MET A 243 3.70 -20.40 -7.91
CA MET A 243 3.18 -19.08 -7.58
C MET A 243 1.72 -19.09 -7.12
N ARG A 244 0.95 -20.16 -7.39
CA ARG A 244 -0.44 -20.29 -6.94
C ARG A 244 -0.55 -20.36 -5.40
N PRO A 245 0.20 -21.24 -4.69
CA PRO A 245 0.24 -21.22 -3.23
C PRO A 245 0.67 -19.88 -2.65
N MET A 246 1.65 -19.19 -3.27
CA MET A 246 2.09 -17.87 -2.82
C MET A 246 0.96 -16.83 -2.93
N THR A 247 0.17 -16.85 -4.01
CA THR A 247 -1.01 -15.98 -4.16
C THR A 247 -2.02 -16.21 -3.03
N VAL A 248 -2.24 -17.48 -2.63
CA VAL A 248 -3.12 -17.84 -1.51
C VAL A 248 -2.59 -17.25 -0.19
N ILE A 249 -1.29 -17.40 0.07
CA ILE A 249 -0.66 -16.85 1.29
C ILE A 249 -0.85 -15.32 1.34
N ILE A 250 -0.55 -14.62 0.25
CA ILE A 250 -0.67 -13.16 0.18
C ILE A 250 -2.12 -12.74 0.38
N PHE A 251 -3.07 -13.41 -0.29
CA PHE A 251 -4.49 -13.10 -0.16
C PHE A 251 -4.95 -13.20 1.30
N PHE A 252 -4.64 -14.31 1.99
CA PHE A 252 -5.03 -14.48 3.39
C PHE A 252 -4.29 -13.52 4.32
N ALA A 253 -3.03 -13.19 4.05
CA ALA A 253 -2.28 -12.21 4.82
C ALA A 253 -2.92 -10.82 4.72
N VAL A 254 -3.23 -10.36 3.50
CA VAL A 254 -3.91 -9.08 3.27
C VAL A 254 -5.31 -9.08 3.89
N LEU A 255 -6.07 -10.15 3.70
CA LEU A 255 -7.40 -10.29 4.30
C LEU A 255 -7.35 -10.20 5.83
N ALA A 256 -6.40 -10.90 6.45
CA ALA A 256 -6.19 -10.84 7.91
C ALA A 256 -5.87 -9.42 8.38
N ILE A 257 -4.98 -8.70 7.68
CA ILE A 257 -4.64 -7.31 8.00
C ILE A 257 -5.88 -6.42 7.91
N VAL A 258 -6.66 -6.51 6.82
CA VAL A 258 -7.87 -5.72 6.62
C VAL A 258 -8.91 -5.99 7.71
N VAL A 259 -9.13 -7.26 8.06
CA VAL A 259 -10.07 -7.66 9.12
C VAL A 259 -9.60 -7.11 10.48
N LEU A 260 -8.33 -7.27 10.83
CA LEU A 260 -7.77 -6.77 12.09
C LEU A 260 -7.90 -5.24 12.19
N VAL A 261 -7.56 -4.52 11.13
CA VAL A 261 -7.70 -3.06 11.06
C VAL A 261 -9.16 -2.63 11.22
N THR A 262 -10.10 -3.32 10.53
CA THR A 262 -11.52 -3.02 10.62
C THR A 262 -12.06 -3.26 12.04
N ILE A 263 -11.68 -4.36 12.68
CA ILE A 263 -12.07 -4.66 14.07
C ILE A 263 -11.53 -3.58 15.02
N TYR A 264 -10.26 -3.18 14.84
CA TYR A 264 -9.64 -2.14 15.66
C TYR A 264 -10.35 -0.79 15.51
N GLN A 265 -10.62 -0.37 14.27
CA GLN A 265 -11.35 0.88 13.98
C GLN A 265 -12.76 0.88 14.59
N ASN A 266 -13.50 -0.22 14.48
CA ASN A 266 -14.84 -0.35 15.05
C ASN A 266 -14.83 -0.29 16.58
N LYS A 267 -13.86 -0.90 17.25
CA LYS A 267 -13.70 -0.82 18.70
C LYS A 267 -13.43 0.61 19.15
N THR A 268 -12.55 1.33 18.44
CA THR A 268 -12.23 2.74 18.77
C THR A 268 -13.42 3.67 18.52
N ALA A 269 -14.16 3.47 17.43
CA ALA A 269 -15.35 4.25 17.13
C ALA A 269 -16.46 4.05 18.17
N ASN A 270 -16.68 2.82 18.63
CA ASN A 270 -17.66 2.51 19.68
C ASN A 270 -17.25 3.07 21.04
N ALA A 271 -15.97 3.00 21.41
CA ALA A 271 -15.47 3.60 22.65
C ALA A 271 -15.69 5.13 22.68
N ASN A 272 -15.46 5.81 21.56
CA ASN A 272 -15.69 7.24 21.44
C ASN A 272 -17.16 7.63 21.48
N LYS A 273 -18.08 6.80 20.94
CA LYS A 273 -19.53 7.01 21.07
C LYS A 273 -20.02 6.89 22.49
N VAL A 274 -19.54 5.89 23.25
CA VAL A 274 -19.88 5.69 24.67
C VAL A 274 -19.38 6.86 25.52
N ARG A 275 -18.18 7.37 25.23
CA ARG A 275 -17.59 8.51 25.94
C ARG A 275 -18.41 9.80 25.74
N ARG A 276 -18.77 10.12 24.47
CA ARG A 276 -19.63 11.26 24.15
C ARG A 276 -21.04 11.15 24.73
N GLY A 277 -21.61 9.94 24.79
CA GLY A 277 -22.90 9.71 25.41
C GLY A 277 -22.91 9.96 26.96
N ARG A 278 -21.77 9.77 27.63
CA ARG A 278 -21.61 10.04 29.06
C ARG A 278 -21.33 11.52 29.37
N GLU A 279 -20.76 12.27 28.43
CA GLU A 279 -20.52 13.72 28.57
C GLU A 279 -21.78 14.55 28.30
N ASN A 280 -22.78 14.00 27.63
CA ASN A 280 -24.05 14.64 27.29
C ASN A 280 -25.23 14.21 28.21
N ALA A 281 -25.00 13.33 29.19
CA ALA A 281 -25.96 12.88 30.20
C ALA A 281 -25.62 13.45 31.58
#